data_406d799a27e38e1edcfa9426a161acb8
#
_entry.id   406d799a27e38e1edcfa9426a161acb8
#
_cell.length_a   1.000
_cell.length_b   1.000
_cell.length_c   1.000
_cell.angle_alpha   90.00
_cell.angle_beta   90.00
_cell.angle_gamma   90.00
#
_symmetry.space_group_name_H-M   'P 1'
#
loop_
_entity.id
_entity.type
_entity.pdbx_description
1 polymer ?
#
loop_
_entity_poly.entity_id
_entity_poly.type
_entity_poly.pdbx_seq_one_letter_code
_entity_poly.pdbx_strand_id
1 'polypeptide(L)'
;LKQILMISGFDRYFQIVKCFRDEDLRADRQPEFTQIDIEMSFVDVDDVLTVAEGLIAHIFKQVLDVDIPLPLRRLPYREAMDRFGSDKPDTRFGLELVNVSDIVANTGFQVFSSVVKNGGSVRAINAKGCVDKFARREIDALVDFVKIYGAKGMAWISMKEEGMQSPITKFFTDEEMDALLKRVGAETGDIIFFVGDKDKIVYDSLGTLRLKLAK
;
A
#
# COMPACT_ATOMS: atom_id res chain seq x y z
N LEU A 1 -36.17 1.73 -5.55
CA LEU A 1 -36.98 0.49 -5.54
C LEU A 1 -36.54 -0.45 -4.44
N LYS A 2 -35.28 -0.86 -4.32
CA LYS A 2 -34.79 -1.81 -3.33
C LYS A 2 -35.01 -1.38 -1.87
N GLN A 3 -34.89 -0.09 -1.55
CA GLN A 3 -35.23 0.44 -0.23
C GLN A 3 -36.71 0.33 0.09
N ILE A 4 -37.62 0.46 -0.90
CA ILE A 4 -39.06 0.29 -0.73
C ILE A 4 -39.35 -1.18 -0.38
N LEU A 5 -38.64 -2.13 -0.98
CA LEU A 5 -38.78 -3.55 -0.64
C LEU A 5 -38.40 -3.81 0.83
N MET A 6 -37.29 -3.21 1.32
CA MET A 6 -36.93 -3.31 2.73
C MET A 6 -38.00 -2.72 3.65
N ILE A 7 -38.53 -1.54 3.33
CA ILE A 7 -39.63 -0.89 4.09
C ILE A 7 -40.90 -1.75 4.08
N SER A 8 -41.14 -2.47 2.99
CA SER A 8 -42.33 -3.37 2.85
C SER A 8 -42.19 -4.69 3.63
N GLY A 9 -41.09 -4.90 4.35
CA GLY A 9 -40.89 -6.07 5.20
C GLY A 9 -40.13 -7.22 4.56
N PHE A 10 -39.43 -6.99 3.45
CA PHE A 10 -38.50 -7.98 2.92
C PHE A 10 -37.21 -7.96 3.74
N ASP A 11 -36.79 -9.10 4.25
CA ASP A 11 -35.57 -9.20 5.05
C ASP A 11 -34.30 -9.26 4.19
N ARG A 12 -34.40 -9.87 3.02
CA ARG A 12 -33.28 -10.04 2.08
C ARG A 12 -33.75 -9.89 0.65
N TYR A 13 -32.95 -9.17 -0.12
CA TYR A 13 -33.18 -8.94 -1.54
C TYR A 13 -31.87 -9.02 -2.29
N PHE A 14 -31.88 -9.61 -3.48
CA PHE A 14 -30.77 -9.49 -4.41
C PHE A 14 -31.27 -9.47 -5.86
N GLN A 15 -30.45 -8.89 -6.72
CA GLN A 15 -30.63 -8.96 -8.16
C GLN A 15 -29.29 -9.05 -8.87
N ILE A 16 -29.30 -9.66 -10.05
CA ILE A 16 -28.17 -9.59 -11.00
C ILE A 16 -28.63 -8.68 -12.13
N VAL A 17 -28.01 -7.52 -12.24
CA VAL A 17 -28.50 -6.43 -13.10
C VAL A 17 -27.38 -5.75 -13.85
N LYS A 18 -27.68 -5.36 -15.10
CA LYS A 18 -26.81 -4.47 -15.89
C LYS A 18 -26.89 -3.06 -15.35
N CYS A 19 -25.73 -2.48 -15.10
CA CYS A 19 -25.56 -1.10 -14.64
C CYS A 19 -24.78 -0.29 -15.65
N PHE A 20 -25.11 0.99 -15.73
CA PHE A 20 -24.46 1.95 -16.61
C PHE A 20 -24.01 3.14 -15.77
N ARG A 21 -22.75 3.54 -15.93
CA ARG A 21 -22.20 4.73 -15.26
C ARG A 21 -21.35 5.52 -16.24
N ASP A 22 -21.56 6.84 -16.24
CA ASP A 22 -20.68 7.78 -16.92
C ASP A 22 -19.46 8.01 -16.01
N GLU A 23 -18.40 7.26 -16.26
CA GLU A 23 -17.16 7.30 -15.50
C GLU A 23 -15.95 7.30 -16.42
N ASP A 24 -14.84 7.89 -15.94
CA ASP A 24 -13.56 7.76 -16.62
C ASP A 24 -13.14 6.29 -16.70
N LEU A 25 -12.77 5.84 -17.88
CA LEU A 25 -12.29 4.48 -18.12
C LEU A 25 -10.95 4.25 -17.37
N ARG A 26 -10.92 3.22 -16.56
CA ARG A 26 -9.71 2.75 -15.85
C ARG A 26 -9.57 1.25 -16.11
N ALA A 27 -8.42 0.68 -15.71
CA ALA A 27 -8.16 -0.74 -15.90
C ALA A 27 -9.23 -1.67 -15.30
N ASP A 28 -9.91 -1.23 -14.24
CA ASP A 28 -10.92 -1.97 -13.48
C ASP A 28 -12.33 -1.38 -13.58
N ARG A 29 -12.57 -0.42 -14.52
CA ARG A 29 -13.87 0.25 -14.69
C ARG A 29 -14.34 0.23 -16.12
N GLN A 30 -15.61 -0.13 -16.28
CA GLN A 30 -16.33 -0.17 -17.55
C GLN A 30 -17.60 0.69 -17.40
N PRO A 31 -18.03 1.41 -18.49
CA PRO A 31 -19.27 2.19 -18.45
C PRO A 31 -20.51 1.30 -18.34
N GLU A 32 -20.45 0.07 -18.85
CA GLU A 32 -21.46 -0.97 -18.68
C GLU A 32 -20.86 -2.14 -17.92
N PHE A 33 -21.53 -2.58 -16.86
CA PHE A 33 -21.09 -3.72 -16.06
C PHE A 33 -22.29 -4.45 -15.42
N THR A 34 -22.10 -5.71 -15.04
CA THR A 34 -23.10 -6.48 -14.32
C THR A 34 -22.79 -6.43 -12.83
N GLN A 35 -23.80 -6.16 -12.02
CA GLN A 35 -23.70 -6.08 -10.57
C GLN A 35 -24.56 -7.17 -9.90
N ILE A 36 -24.03 -7.79 -8.86
CA ILE A 36 -24.83 -8.50 -7.87
C ILE A 36 -25.18 -7.46 -6.81
N ASP A 37 -26.42 -6.99 -6.79
CA ASP A 37 -26.92 -5.99 -5.88
C ASP A 37 -27.67 -6.68 -4.73
N ILE A 38 -27.25 -6.44 -3.49
CA ILE A 38 -27.76 -7.13 -2.30
C ILE A 38 -28.22 -6.09 -1.29
N GLU A 39 -29.41 -6.28 -0.74
CA GLU A 39 -29.94 -5.50 0.38
C GLU A 39 -30.41 -6.44 1.49
N MET A 40 -30.12 -6.08 2.75
CA MET A 40 -30.52 -6.86 3.91
C MET A 40 -31.03 -5.92 5.02
N SER A 41 -32.11 -6.36 5.72
CA SER A 41 -32.67 -5.67 6.89
C SER A 41 -32.19 -6.33 8.18
N PHE A 42 -32.16 -5.54 9.26
CA PHE A 42 -31.84 -6.01 10.62
C PHE A 42 -30.47 -6.67 10.74
N VAL A 43 -29.48 -6.13 10.03
CA VAL A 43 -28.09 -6.64 9.99
C VAL A 43 -27.12 -5.55 10.39
N ASP A 44 -25.96 -5.96 10.89
CA ASP A 44 -24.80 -5.10 11.11
C ASP A 44 -23.68 -5.39 10.09
N VAL A 45 -22.52 -4.80 10.32
CA VAL A 45 -21.37 -4.89 9.41
C VAL A 45 -20.88 -6.33 9.25
N ASP A 46 -20.84 -7.10 10.34
CA ASP A 46 -20.31 -8.47 10.33
C ASP A 46 -21.25 -9.44 9.61
N ASP A 47 -22.56 -9.21 9.67
CA ASP A 47 -23.54 -9.99 8.91
C ASP A 47 -23.34 -9.81 7.40
N VAL A 48 -23.17 -8.55 6.95
CA VAL A 48 -22.92 -8.24 5.54
C VAL A 48 -21.60 -8.85 5.06
N LEU A 49 -20.55 -8.72 5.87
CA LEU A 49 -19.25 -9.28 5.56
C LEU A 49 -19.28 -10.80 5.48
N THR A 50 -20.00 -11.46 6.38
CA THR A 50 -20.17 -12.93 6.38
C THR A 50 -20.84 -13.42 5.08
N VAL A 51 -21.88 -12.74 4.62
CA VAL A 51 -22.55 -13.06 3.35
C VAL A 51 -21.61 -12.84 2.17
N ALA A 52 -20.88 -11.71 2.14
CA ALA A 52 -19.93 -11.41 1.07
C ALA A 52 -18.76 -12.41 1.03
N GLU A 53 -18.21 -12.79 2.17
CA GLU A 53 -17.14 -13.80 2.29
C GLU A 53 -17.61 -15.16 1.77
N GLY A 54 -18.79 -15.58 2.18
CA GLY A 54 -19.38 -16.85 1.72
C GLY A 54 -19.60 -16.85 0.21
N LEU A 55 -20.09 -15.74 -0.37
CA LEU A 55 -20.27 -15.58 -1.81
C LEU A 55 -18.93 -15.69 -2.56
N ILE A 56 -17.90 -14.97 -2.11
CA ILE A 56 -16.57 -14.99 -2.74
C ILE A 56 -15.98 -16.41 -2.65
N ALA A 57 -15.99 -17.02 -1.48
CA ALA A 57 -15.46 -18.37 -1.30
C ALA A 57 -16.18 -19.39 -2.19
N HIS A 58 -17.51 -19.29 -2.30
CA HIS A 58 -18.31 -20.16 -3.17
C HIS A 58 -17.94 -19.98 -4.64
N ILE A 59 -17.83 -18.74 -5.12
CA ILE A 59 -17.45 -18.45 -6.53
C ILE A 59 -16.06 -19.02 -6.85
N PHE A 60 -15.08 -18.78 -5.99
CA PHE A 60 -13.71 -19.27 -6.22
C PHE A 60 -13.67 -20.80 -6.21
N LYS A 61 -14.42 -21.45 -5.30
CA LYS A 61 -14.50 -22.91 -5.28
C LYS A 61 -15.14 -23.47 -6.54
N GLN A 62 -16.28 -22.90 -6.98
CA GLN A 62 -17.04 -23.43 -8.12
C GLN A 62 -16.37 -23.18 -9.47
N VAL A 63 -15.69 -22.03 -9.62
CA VAL A 63 -15.13 -21.61 -10.92
C VAL A 63 -13.68 -22.02 -11.08
N LEU A 64 -12.90 -21.98 -10.00
CA LEU A 64 -11.45 -22.17 -10.04
C LEU A 64 -10.97 -23.39 -9.23
N ASP A 65 -11.86 -24.07 -8.51
CA ASP A 65 -11.56 -25.12 -7.52
C ASP A 65 -10.53 -24.66 -6.46
N VAL A 66 -10.61 -23.39 -6.06
CA VAL A 66 -9.71 -22.78 -5.05
C VAL A 66 -10.50 -22.62 -3.75
N ASP A 67 -9.96 -23.15 -2.66
CA ASP A 67 -10.49 -22.95 -1.31
C ASP A 67 -9.93 -21.65 -0.72
N ILE A 68 -10.80 -20.69 -0.43
CA ILE A 68 -10.44 -19.45 0.26
C ILE A 68 -10.66 -19.64 1.76
N PRO A 69 -9.61 -19.46 2.60
CA PRO A 69 -9.77 -19.54 4.05
C PRO A 69 -10.64 -18.40 4.58
N LEU A 70 -11.61 -18.74 5.41
CA LEU A 70 -12.51 -17.80 6.08
C LEU A 70 -12.27 -17.81 7.61
N PRO A 71 -12.52 -16.70 8.32
CA PRO A 71 -12.92 -15.38 7.78
C PRO A 71 -11.76 -14.69 7.06
N LEU A 72 -12.07 -13.82 6.09
CA LEU A 72 -11.09 -12.98 5.44
C LEU A 72 -10.48 -12.02 6.46
N ARG A 73 -9.19 -11.70 6.27
CA ARG A 73 -8.48 -10.78 7.16
C ARG A 73 -9.15 -9.40 7.19
N ARG A 74 -9.48 -8.93 8.36
CA ARG A 74 -9.93 -7.55 8.60
C ARG A 74 -8.71 -6.65 8.70
N LEU A 75 -8.63 -5.64 7.85
CA LEU A 75 -7.52 -4.70 7.83
C LEU A 75 -8.08 -3.29 8.07
N PRO A 76 -7.85 -2.69 9.25
CA PRO A 76 -8.27 -1.32 9.51
C PRO A 76 -7.64 -0.34 8.51
N TYR A 77 -8.39 0.70 8.10
CA TYR A 77 -7.93 1.69 7.13
C TYR A 77 -6.55 2.26 7.46
N ARG A 78 -6.33 2.64 8.73
CA ARG A 78 -5.05 3.20 9.17
C ARG A 78 -3.90 2.20 9.01
N GLU A 79 -4.13 0.94 9.40
CA GLU A 79 -3.13 -0.13 9.22
C GLU A 79 -2.82 -0.36 7.73
N ALA A 80 -3.86 -0.37 6.88
CA ALA A 80 -3.69 -0.53 5.43
C ALA A 80 -2.83 0.59 4.84
N MET A 81 -3.11 1.84 5.20
CA MET A 81 -2.32 2.98 4.73
C MET A 81 -0.90 2.97 5.30
N ASP A 82 -0.75 2.70 6.60
CA ASP A 82 0.55 2.72 7.27
C ASP A 82 1.51 1.65 6.73
N ARG A 83 1.00 0.46 6.42
CA ARG A 83 1.82 -0.67 5.97
C ARG A 83 1.96 -0.76 4.46
N PHE A 84 0.97 -0.31 3.70
CA PHE A 84 0.93 -0.58 2.26
C PHE A 84 0.75 0.67 1.40
N GLY A 85 0.41 1.82 1.99
CA GLY A 85 0.14 3.07 1.28
C GLY A 85 -1.14 3.02 0.43
N SER A 86 -2.07 2.12 0.74
CA SER A 86 -3.32 1.93 -0.01
C SER A 86 -4.40 1.34 0.88
N ASP A 87 -5.65 1.76 0.69
CA ASP A 87 -6.85 1.19 1.33
C ASP A 87 -7.29 -0.16 0.74
N LYS A 88 -6.70 -0.57 -0.37
CA LYS A 88 -6.90 -1.86 -1.05
C LYS A 88 -5.55 -2.52 -1.41
N PRO A 89 -4.76 -2.91 -0.42
CA PRO A 89 -3.41 -3.39 -0.65
C PRO A 89 -3.39 -4.77 -1.30
N ASP A 90 -2.45 -4.98 -2.23
CA ASP A 90 -2.06 -6.32 -2.64
C ASP A 90 -1.18 -6.94 -1.56
N THR A 91 -1.69 -7.95 -0.86
CA THR A 91 -1.00 -8.61 0.25
C THR A 91 -0.32 -9.93 -0.14
N ARG A 92 -0.27 -10.25 -1.45
CA ARG A 92 0.38 -11.48 -1.97
C ARG A 92 1.90 -11.44 -1.87
N PHE A 93 2.48 -10.28 -1.61
CA PHE A 93 3.91 -10.06 -1.40
C PHE A 93 4.14 -9.07 -0.26
N GLY A 94 5.36 -9.05 0.28
CA GLY A 94 5.78 -8.15 1.34
C GLY A 94 5.96 -6.70 0.89
N LEU A 95 7.17 -6.14 1.04
CA LEU A 95 7.54 -4.76 0.72
C LEU A 95 6.67 -3.75 1.50
N GLU A 96 6.45 -4.00 2.79
CA GLU A 96 5.69 -3.09 3.64
C GLU A 96 6.42 -1.76 3.84
N LEU A 97 5.65 -0.70 4.00
CA LEU A 97 6.16 0.60 4.36
C LEU A 97 6.54 0.61 5.84
N VAL A 98 7.75 1.06 6.14
CA VAL A 98 8.27 1.16 7.51
C VAL A 98 8.39 2.63 7.89
N ASN A 99 7.73 3.04 8.97
CA ASN A 99 7.86 4.41 9.48
C ASN A 99 9.20 4.57 10.22
N VAL A 100 9.97 5.55 9.80
CA VAL A 100 11.28 5.89 10.37
C VAL A 100 11.36 7.33 10.87
N SER A 101 10.22 8.03 10.94
CA SER A 101 10.14 9.45 11.28
C SER A 101 10.79 9.77 12.62
N ASP A 102 10.60 8.93 13.63
CA ASP A 102 11.19 9.10 14.96
C ASP A 102 12.72 9.06 14.94
N ILE A 103 13.31 8.22 14.10
CA ILE A 103 14.76 8.10 13.96
C ILE A 103 15.35 9.32 13.24
N VAL A 104 14.67 9.79 12.17
CA VAL A 104 15.21 10.83 11.30
C VAL A 104 14.83 12.25 11.70
N ALA A 105 14.05 12.43 12.77
CA ALA A 105 13.54 13.73 13.22
C ALA A 105 14.63 14.74 13.56
N ASN A 106 15.79 14.29 14.04
CA ASN A 106 16.87 15.13 14.50
C ASN A 106 18.18 14.95 13.69
N THR A 107 18.16 14.15 12.65
CA THR A 107 19.35 13.91 11.81
C THR A 107 19.83 15.17 11.08
N GLY A 108 21.09 15.18 10.66
CA GLY A 108 21.67 16.24 9.85
C GLY A 108 21.08 16.33 8.44
N PHE A 109 20.31 15.34 7.98
CA PHE A 109 19.63 15.37 6.69
C PHE A 109 18.37 16.24 6.76
N GLN A 110 18.54 17.54 6.49
CA GLN A 110 17.52 18.57 6.63
C GLN A 110 16.20 18.26 5.90
N VAL A 111 16.25 17.50 4.80
CA VAL A 111 15.05 17.13 4.04
C VAL A 111 14.11 16.29 4.93
N PHE A 112 14.64 15.32 5.66
CA PHE A 112 13.82 14.45 6.53
C PHE A 112 13.44 15.14 7.83
N SER A 113 14.42 15.76 8.52
CA SER A 113 14.15 16.40 9.81
C SER A 113 13.16 17.56 9.69
N SER A 114 13.19 18.35 8.61
CA SER A 114 12.22 19.43 8.40
C SER A 114 10.82 18.89 8.05
N VAL A 115 10.71 17.80 7.30
CA VAL A 115 9.42 17.16 7.01
C VAL A 115 8.74 16.72 8.31
N VAL A 116 9.48 16.03 9.18
CA VAL A 116 8.92 15.54 10.46
C VAL A 116 8.53 16.72 11.36
N LYS A 117 9.38 17.75 11.48
CA LYS A 117 9.08 18.98 12.26
C LYS A 117 7.83 19.71 11.77
N ASN A 118 7.52 19.61 10.47
CA ASN A 118 6.32 20.20 9.87
C ASN A 118 5.10 19.27 9.86
N GLY A 119 5.12 18.18 10.64
CA GLY A 119 3.98 17.26 10.80
C GLY A 119 3.79 16.27 9.64
N GLY A 120 4.79 16.09 8.79
CA GLY A 120 4.86 15.00 7.82
C GLY A 120 5.51 13.75 8.38
N SER A 121 5.66 12.73 7.54
CA SER A 121 6.35 11.49 7.89
C SER A 121 7.43 11.11 6.89
N VAL A 122 8.36 10.29 7.36
CA VAL A 122 9.35 9.62 6.52
C VAL A 122 9.13 8.13 6.62
N ARG A 123 8.92 7.48 5.48
CA ARG A 123 8.76 6.03 5.41
C ARG A 123 9.74 5.43 4.41
N ALA A 124 10.01 4.15 4.63
CA ALA A 124 10.94 3.37 3.82
C ALA A 124 10.28 2.12 3.27
N ILE A 125 10.81 1.62 2.15
CA ILE A 125 10.59 0.25 1.65
C ILE A 125 11.95 -0.41 1.52
N ASN A 126 12.11 -1.59 2.09
CA ASN A 126 13.29 -2.43 1.88
C ASN A 126 13.02 -3.45 0.78
N ALA A 127 13.66 -3.31 -0.37
CA ALA A 127 13.64 -4.29 -1.45
C ALA A 127 14.76 -5.31 -1.23
N LYS A 128 14.42 -6.41 -0.55
CA LYS A 128 15.35 -7.44 -0.12
C LYS A 128 16.00 -8.17 -1.31
N GLY A 129 17.33 -8.32 -1.25
CA GLY A 129 18.12 -9.02 -2.25
C GLY A 129 18.05 -8.40 -3.65
N CYS A 130 17.74 -7.11 -3.75
CA CYS A 130 17.51 -6.43 -5.02
C CYS A 130 18.59 -5.39 -5.39
N VAL A 131 19.68 -5.26 -4.64
CA VAL A 131 20.70 -4.23 -4.87
C VAL A 131 21.27 -4.28 -6.30
N ASP A 132 21.49 -5.47 -6.84
CA ASP A 132 22.05 -5.67 -8.18
C ASP A 132 21.05 -5.50 -9.33
N LYS A 133 19.75 -5.45 -9.00
CA LYS A 133 18.68 -5.19 -9.97
C LYS A 133 18.53 -3.72 -10.32
N PHE A 134 19.10 -2.82 -9.51
CA PHE A 134 18.92 -1.38 -9.64
C PHE A 134 20.29 -0.69 -9.84
N ALA A 135 20.71 -0.57 -11.09
CA ALA A 135 21.80 0.34 -11.43
C ALA A 135 21.33 1.80 -11.23
N ARG A 136 22.27 2.73 -11.24
CA ARG A 136 22.00 4.16 -10.99
C ARG A 136 20.87 4.71 -11.85
N ARG A 137 20.82 4.32 -13.13
CA ARG A 137 19.79 4.77 -14.07
C ARG A 137 18.39 4.27 -13.66
N GLU A 138 18.27 3.03 -13.21
CA GLU A 138 17.01 2.47 -12.73
C GLU A 138 16.53 3.18 -11.46
N ILE A 139 17.45 3.48 -10.53
CA ILE A 139 17.13 4.26 -9.33
C ILE A 139 16.64 5.65 -9.70
N ASP A 140 17.31 6.35 -10.62
CA ASP A 140 16.90 7.68 -11.08
C ASP A 140 15.52 7.64 -11.77
N ALA A 141 15.21 6.58 -12.52
CA ALA A 141 13.88 6.34 -13.09
C ALA A 141 12.80 6.10 -12.01
N LEU A 142 13.14 5.42 -10.90
CA LEU A 142 12.23 5.27 -9.77
C LEU A 142 12.01 6.60 -9.02
N VAL A 143 13.04 7.45 -8.92
CA VAL A 143 12.89 8.81 -8.38
C VAL A 143 11.91 9.63 -9.21
N ASP A 144 12.02 9.59 -10.53
CA ASP A 144 11.08 10.30 -11.40
C ASP A 144 9.67 9.70 -11.34
N PHE A 145 9.56 8.40 -11.18
CA PHE A 145 8.28 7.72 -11.02
C PHE A 145 7.53 8.19 -9.76
N VAL A 146 8.18 8.29 -8.60
CA VAL A 146 7.49 8.74 -7.38
C VAL A 146 7.10 10.22 -7.42
N LYS A 147 7.80 11.05 -8.21
CA LYS A 147 7.41 12.46 -8.43
C LYS A 147 6.05 12.61 -9.10
N ILE A 148 5.62 11.64 -9.92
CA ILE A 148 4.27 11.62 -10.53
C ILE A 148 3.18 11.63 -9.47
N TYR A 149 3.47 11.05 -8.29
CA TYR A 149 2.56 10.97 -7.14
C TYR A 149 2.77 12.09 -6.12
N GLY A 150 3.54 13.11 -6.48
CA GLY A 150 3.72 14.34 -5.71
C GLY A 150 4.95 14.36 -4.80
N ALA A 151 5.73 13.29 -4.72
CA ALA A 151 6.98 13.32 -3.96
C ALA A 151 7.98 14.29 -4.58
N LYS A 152 8.65 15.10 -3.76
CA LYS A 152 9.70 16.02 -4.21
C LYS A 152 10.98 15.31 -4.60
N GLY A 153 11.19 14.09 -4.11
CA GLY A 153 12.33 13.25 -4.37
C GLY A 153 12.23 11.94 -3.57
N MET A 154 13.20 11.07 -3.78
CA MET A 154 13.33 9.80 -3.07
C MET A 154 14.81 9.59 -2.73
N ALA A 155 15.10 9.35 -1.46
CA ALA A 155 16.43 8.91 -1.04
C ALA A 155 16.52 7.39 -1.09
N TRP A 156 17.74 6.87 -1.12
CA TRP A 156 17.99 5.44 -1.16
C TRP A 156 19.30 5.07 -0.47
N ILE A 157 19.38 3.83 0.01
CA ILE A 157 20.60 3.21 0.55
C ILE A 157 20.72 1.83 -0.10
N SER A 158 21.86 1.57 -0.74
CA SER A 158 22.23 0.24 -1.28
C SER A 158 23.19 -0.45 -0.32
N MET A 159 22.85 -1.67 0.07
CA MET A 159 23.65 -2.52 0.98
C MET A 159 24.48 -3.51 0.16
N LYS A 160 25.65 -3.07 -0.31
CA LYS A 160 26.55 -3.91 -1.09
C LYS A 160 27.54 -4.67 -0.19
N GLU A 161 28.18 -5.71 -0.75
CA GLU A 161 29.24 -6.44 -0.05
C GLU A 161 30.40 -5.55 0.37
N GLU A 162 30.74 -4.54 -0.46
CA GLU A 162 31.82 -3.59 -0.18
C GLU A 162 31.39 -2.49 0.81
N GLY A 163 30.15 -2.48 1.27
CA GLY A 163 29.59 -1.51 2.21
C GLY A 163 28.38 -0.73 1.66
N MET A 164 27.90 0.19 2.47
CA MET A 164 26.74 1.03 2.12
C MET A 164 27.11 2.08 1.06
N GLN A 165 26.24 2.22 0.05
CA GLN A 165 26.31 3.28 -0.93
C GLN A 165 25.03 4.11 -0.89
N SER A 166 25.17 5.42 -0.63
CA SER A 166 24.05 6.34 -0.60
C SER A 166 24.53 7.80 -0.61
N PRO A 167 23.76 8.71 -1.19
CA PRO A 167 24.06 10.15 -1.10
C PRO A 167 23.76 10.74 0.27
N ILE A 168 23.00 10.05 1.13
CA ILE A 168 22.50 10.60 2.40
C ILE A 168 23.25 10.11 3.64
N THR A 169 24.03 9.04 3.58
CA THR A 169 24.71 8.43 4.75
C THR A 169 25.56 9.43 5.54
N LYS A 170 26.24 10.34 4.86
CA LYS A 170 27.11 11.38 5.47
C LYS A 170 26.39 12.37 6.41
N PHE A 171 25.07 12.36 6.45
CA PHE A 171 24.25 13.24 7.28
C PHE A 171 23.72 12.55 8.55
N PHE A 172 24.06 11.28 8.75
CA PHE A 172 23.63 10.48 9.89
C PHE A 172 24.83 10.17 10.78
N THR A 173 24.61 10.08 12.09
CA THR A 173 25.56 9.46 13.00
C THR A 173 25.53 7.95 12.82
N ASP A 174 26.56 7.24 13.34
CA ASP A 174 26.60 5.78 13.27
C ASP A 174 25.41 5.16 14.03
N GLU A 175 25.04 5.72 15.19
CA GLU A 175 23.90 5.26 15.98
C GLU A 175 22.56 5.45 15.26
N GLU A 176 22.37 6.60 14.60
CA GLU A 176 21.17 6.88 13.81
C GLU A 176 21.06 5.92 12.61
N MET A 177 22.18 5.66 11.95
CA MET A 177 22.24 4.75 10.82
C MET A 177 21.96 3.31 11.24
N ASP A 178 22.57 2.84 12.33
CA ASP A 178 22.32 1.50 12.87
C ASP A 178 20.84 1.33 13.29
N ALA A 179 20.27 2.33 13.96
CA ALA A 179 18.85 2.31 14.31
C ALA A 179 17.93 2.26 13.06
N LEU A 180 18.29 3.02 12.01
CA LEU A 180 17.56 3.06 10.76
C LEU A 180 17.59 1.70 10.04
N LEU A 181 18.79 1.14 9.86
CA LEU A 181 18.98 -0.16 9.19
C LEU A 181 18.29 -1.29 9.97
N LYS A 182 18.40 -1.29 11.28
CA LYS A 182 17.70 -2.25 12.15
C LYS A 182 16.18 -2.14 12.03
N ARG A 183 15.63 -0.91 11.99
CA ARG A 183 14.19 -0.65 11.87
C ARG A 183 13.63 -1.19 10.56
N VAL A 184 14.35 -1.04 9.44
CA VAL A 184 13.91 -1.52 8.12
C VAL A 184 14.33 -2.97 7.85
N GLY A 185 15.05 -3.60 8.78
CA GLY A 185 15.54 -4.98 8.64
C GLY A 185 16.48 -5.14 7.44
N ALA A 186 17.41 -4.20 7.27
CA ALA A 186 18.36 -4.19 6.15
C ALA A 186 19.44 -5.26 6.31
N GLU A 187 19.75 -5.92 5.23
CA GLU A 187 20.80 -6.93 5.11
C GLU A 187 21.66 -6.65 3.85
N THR A 188 22.86 -7.23 3.79
CA THR A 188 23.68 -7.15 2.58
C THR A 188 22.91 -7.71 1.39
N GLY A 189 22.94 -7.00 0.27
CA GLY A 189 22.17 -7.34 -0.94
C GLY A 189 20.86 -6.55 -1.07
N ASP A 190 20.45 -5.79 -0.05
CA ASP A 190 19.20 -5.02 -0.05
C ASP A 190 19.38 -3.64 -0.67
N ILE A 191 18.28 -3.06 -1.13
CA ILE A 191 18.19 -1.63 -1.44
C ILE A 191 16.95 -1.04 -0.76
N ILE A 192 17.16 0.06 -0.03
CA ILE A 192 16.12 0.73 0.73
C ILE A 192 15.79 2.06 0.08
N PHE A 193 14.50 2.31 -0.14
CA PHE A 193 13.99 3.57 -0.69
C PHE A 193 13.22 4.34 0.37
N PHE A 194 13.40 5.67 0.42
CA PHE A 194 12.79 6.54 1.41
C PHE A 194 12.07 7.69 0.74
N VAL A 195 10.85 7.99 1.18
CA VAL A 195 10.12 9.21 0.83
C VAL A 195 9.72 9.93 2.11
N GLY A 196 9.96 11.24 2.15
CA GLY A 196 9.53 12.12 3.24
C GLY A 196 8.70 13.27 2.69
N ASP A 197 7.46 13.39 3.13
CA ASP A 197 6.52 14.47 2.82
C ASP A 197 5.28 14.39 3.75
N LYS A 198 4.19 15.08 3.41
CA LYS A 198 2.88 14.85 4.06
C LYS A 198 2.46 13.39 3.87
N ASP A 199 1.79 12.81 4.86
CA ASP A 199 1.40 11.39 4.87
C ASP A 199 0.76 10.93 3.57
N LYS A 200 -0.20 11.69 3.03
CA LYS A 200 -0.87 11.36 1.77
C LYS A 200 0.13 11.18 0.61
N ILE A 201 1.09 12.08 0.46
CA ILE A 201 2.11 12.01 -0.61
C ILE A 201 3.02 10.81 -0.40
N VAL A 202 3.42 10.54 0.86
CA VAL A 202 4.26 9.39 1.20
C VAL A 202 3.54 8.08 0.86
N TYR A 203 2.26 7.95 1.24
CA TYR A 203 1.46 6.77 0.95
C TYR A 203 1.24 6.57 -0.55
N ASP A 204 0.81 7.61 -1.27
CA ASP A 204 0.57 7.53 -2.72
C ASP A 204 1.86 7.14 -3.48
N SER A 205 2.99 7.73 -3.10
CA SER A 205 4.30 7.50 -3.74
C SER A 205 4.86 6.11 -3.43
N LEU A 206 4.98 5.76 -2.14
CA LEU A 206 5.55 4.47 -1.74
C LEU A 206 4.59 3.31 -2.00
N GLY A 207 3.27 3.49 -1.83
CA GLY A 207 2.29 2.46 -2.14
C GLY A 207 2.33 2.06 -3.62
N THR A 208 2.50 3.04 -4.52
CA THR A 208 2.65 2.77 -5.95
C THR A 208 4.03 2.22 -6.30
N LEU A 209 5.09 2.74 -5.65
CA LEU A 209 6.45 2.19 -5.80
C LEU A 209 6.50 0.71 -5.39
N ARG A 210 5.84 0.36 -4.28
CA ARG A 210 5.69 -1.01 -3.79
C ARG A 210 5.17 -1.96 -4.88
N LEU A 211 4.10 -1.56 -5.58
CA LEU A 211 3.53 -2.35 -6.68
C LEU A 211 4.46 -2.45 -7.89
N LYS A 212 5.28 -1.42 -8.13
CA LYS A 212 6.26 -1.42 -9.22
C LYS A 212 7.46 -2.31 -8.92
N LEU A 213 7.91 -2.35 -7.67
CA LEU A 213 9.02 -3.20 -7.23
C LEU A 213 8.67 -4.69 -7.17
N ALA A 214 7.38 -5.02 -7.01
CA ALA A 214 6.88 -6.39 -6.93
C ALA A 214 6.72 -7.09 -8.30
N LYS A 215 6.85 -6.37 -9.41
CA LYS A 215 6.82 -6.89 -10.79
C LYS A 215 8.21 -7.32 -11.25
#